data_08f39d9a828089f92f7cc46d4ad4007d
#
_entry.id   08f39d9a828089f92f7cc46d4ad4007d
#
_cell.length_a   1.000
_cell.length_b   1.000
_cell.length_c   1.000
_cell.angle_alpha   90.00
_cell.angle_beta   90.00
_cell.angle_gamma   90.00
#
_symmetry.space_group_name_H-M   'P 1'
#
loop_
_entity.id
_entity.type
_entity.pdbx_description
1 polymer ?
#
loop_
_entity_poly.entity_id
_entity_poly.type
_entity_poly.pdbx_seq_one_letter_code
_entity_poly.pdbx_strand_id
1 'polypeptide(L)'
;MKGKFITLEGIEGSGKSTSLEDIANTLDKKSIDYILTKEPGSGSLGNELRSLLLSSDNKISGEVELLLMMADRKNHLDSLVIPNLNNGIWVISDRYLDSTYAYQGGGRKMDVALIDELSSSLNLLAPDLTILFDLPVEIALDRAKRRASLDRFEKEPIDFHNRIRDIYKARAE
;
A
#
# COMPACT_ATOMS: atom_id res chain seq x y z
N MET A 1 -20.13 16.14 6.45
CA MET A 1 -19.39 16.03 5.17
C MET A 1 -18.88 14.61 5.09
N LYS A 2 -18.79 13.99 3.91
CA LYS A 2 -18.18 12.66 3.75
C LYS A 2 -16.68 12.78 4.05
N GLY A 3 -16.11 11.78 4.76
CA GLY A 3 -14.66 11.72 5.00
C GLY A 3 -13.86 11.66 3.71
N LYS A 4 -12.54 11.83 3.78
CA LYS A 4 -11.62 11.77 2.66
C LYS A 4 -10.74 10.53 2.77
N PHE A 5 -10.52 9.84 1.64
CA PHE A 5 -9.61 8.71 1.54
C PHE A 5 -8.30 9.15 0.88
N ILE A 6 -7.22 9.11 1.64
CA ILE A 6 -5.87 9.52 1.18
C ILE A 6 -4.95 8.32 1.28
N THR A 7 -4.14 8.10 0.25
CA THR A 7 -3.18 7.01 0.22
C THR A 7 -1.76 7.53 0.04
N LEU A 8 -0.81 6.90 0.72
CA LEU A 8 0.62 7.18 0.62
C LEU A 8 1.30 6.02 -0.08
N GLU A 9 1.96 6.29 -1.17
CA GLU A 9 2.57 5.28 -2.02
C GLU A 9 4.07 5.51 -2.19
N GLY A 10 4.80 4.48 -2.55
CA GLY A 10 6.24 4.50 -2.76
C GLY A 10 6.93 3.26 -2.21
N ILE A 11 8.17 3.02 -2.60
CA ILE A 11 8.97 1.87 -2.18
C ILE A 11 9.29 1.91 -0.67
N GLU A 12 9.77 0.78 -0.12
CA GLU A 12 10.26 0.72 1.27
C GLU A 12 11.39 1.73 1.48
N GLY A 13 11.44 2.34 2.67
CA GLY A 13 12.48 3.34 3.00
C GLY A 13 12.27 4.73 2.36
N SER A 14 11.19 4.94 1.59
CA SER A 14 10.91 6.25 0.93
C SER A 14 10.51 7.37 1.89
N GLY A 15 10.15 7.06 3.15
CA GLY A 15 9.80 8.07 4.16
C GLY A 15 8.31 8.19 4.47
N LYS A 16 7.45 7.33 3.90
CA LYS A 16 5.99 7.34 4.14
C LYS A 16 5.63 7.39 5.62
N SER A 17 6.19 6.47 6.42
CA SER A 17 5.84 6.37 7.85
C SER A 17 6.21 7.63 8.65
N THR A 18 7.32 8.30 8.32
CA THR A 18 7.69 9.58 8.94
C THR A 18 6.70 10.67 8.56
N SER A 19 6.30 10.72 7.30
CA SER A 19 5.33 11.71 6.81
C SER A 19 3.92 11.49 7.34
N LEU A 20 3.56 10.26 7.74
CA LEU A 20 2.28 9.99 8.41
C LEU A 20 2.14 10.80 9.71
N GLU A 21 3.21 10.93 10.50
CA GLU A 21 3.22 11.74 11.73
C GLU A 21 2.98 13.23 11.42
N ASP A 22 3.60 13.76 10.37
CA ASP A 22 3.41 15.16 9.95
C ASP A 22 1.99 15.42 9.43
N ILE A 23 1.42 14.46 8.68
CA ILE A 23 0.04 14.50 8.20
C ILE A 23 -0.90 14.49 9.41
N ALA A 24 -0.72 13.57 10.35
CA ALA A 24 -1.51 13.47 11.58
C ALA A 24 -1.51 14.82 12.35
N ASN A 25 -0.32 15.34 12.63
CA ASN A 25 -0.15 16.65 13.30
C ASN A 25 -0.86 17.80 12.55
N THR A 26 -0.90 17.73 11.22
CA THR A 26 -1.57 18.74 10.40
C THR A 26 -3.10 18.63 10.51
N LEU A 27 -3.63 17.42 10.51
CA LEU A 27 -5.06 17.16 10.66
C LEU A 27 -5.55 17.53 12.07
N ASP A 28 -4.77 17.21 13.11
CA ASP A 28 -5.04 17.60 14.50
C ASP A 28 -5.15 19.13 14.65
N LYS A 29 -4.19 19.87 14.08
CA LYS A 29 -4.22 21.35 14.09
C LYS A 29 -5.45 21.93 13.39
N LYS A 30 -6.04 21.19 12.46
CA LYS A 30 -7.24 21.58 11.72
C LYS A 30 -8.53 21.04 12.35
N SER A 31 -8.45 20.30 13.47
CA SER A 31 -9.56 19.60 14.11
C SER A 31 -10.35 18.71 13.12
N ILE A 32 -9.63 17.99 12.28
CA ILE A 32 -10.18 17.01 11.34
C ILE A 32 -10.05 15.63 11.96
N ASP A 33 -11.17 14.93 12.14
CA ASP A 33 -11.17 13.55 12.62
C ASP A 33 -10.62 12.62 11.55
N TYR A 34 -9.66 11.77 11.93
CA TYR A 34 -9.00 10.83 11.00
C TYR A 34 -8.60 9.52 11.69
N ILE A 35 -8.34 8.52 10.86
CA ILE A 35 -7.64 7.29 11.25
C ILE A 35 -6.45 7.04 10.32
N LEU A 36 -5.38 6.49 10.89
CA LEU A 36 -4.23 5.99 10.14
C LEU A 36 -4.35 4.48 10.01
N THR A 37 -4.09 3.98 8.82
CA THR A 37 -4.12 2.55 8.51
C THR A 37 -3.04 2.17 7.51
N LYS A 38 -2.95 0.89 7.16
CA LYS A 38 -1.95 0.40 6.20
C LYS A 38 -2.43 -0.86 5.49
N GLU A 39 -1.88 -1.11 4.32
CA GLU A 39 -2.02 -2.35 3.57
C GLU A 39 -0.65 -2.99 3.24
N PRO A 40 -0.54 -4.32 3.25
CA PRO A 40 -1.50 -5.23 3.87
C PRO A 40 -1.44 -5.17 5.39
N GLY A 41 -2.52 -5.57 6.07
CA GLY A 41 -2.47 -5.83 7.49
C GLY A 41 -3.33 -4.93 8.37
N SER A 42 -4.57 -4.69 7.98
CA SER A 42 -5.56 -3.99 8.81
C SER A 42 -6.54 -4.99 9.46
N GLY A 43 -6.71 -4.88 10.77
CA GLY A 43 -7.56 -5.79 11.55
C GLY A 43 -6.97 -7.20 11.72
N SER A 44 -7.72 -8.13 12.35
CA SER A 44 -7.23 -9.48 12.66
C SER A 44 -6.91 -10.27 11.39
N LEU A 45 -7.86 -10.37 10.46
CA LEU A 45 -7.66 -11.08 9.19
C LEU A 45 -6.51 -10.47 8.38
N GLY A 46 -6.44 -9.15 8.31
CA GLY A 46 -5.34 -8.47 7.60
C GLY A 46 -3.98 -8.77 8.20
N ASN A 47 -3.86 -8.85 9.52
CA ASN A 47 -2.59 -9.22 10.17
C ASN A 47 -2.16 -10.67 9.84
N GLU A 48 -3.09 -11.61 9.75
CA GLU A 48 -2.80 -12.98 9.32
C GLU A 48 -2.34 -13.02 7.86
N LEU A 49 -3.07 -12.34 6.96
CA LEU A 49 -2.70 -12.22 5.55
C LEU A 49 -1.32 -11.54 5.38
N ARG A 50 -1.06 -10.49 6.13
CA ARG A 50 0.26 -9.83 6.15
C ARG A 50 1.37 -10.79 6.54
N SER A 51 1.16 -11.60 7.59
CA SER A 51 2.13 -12.59 8.04
C SER A 51 2.44 -13.61 6.95
N LEU A 52 1.42 -14.08 6.22
CA LEU A 52 1.59 -14.98 5.08
C LEU A 52 2.36 -14.32 3.93
N LEU A 53 2.03 -13.07 3.61
CA LEU A 53 2.59 -12.31 2.48
C LEU A 53 4.05 -11.91 2.70
N LEU A 54 4.44 -11.54 3.92
CA LEU A 54 5.78 -11.00 4.22
C LEU A 54 6.78 -12.07 4.66
N SER A 55 6.31 -13.26 5.10
CA SER A 55 7.21 -14.34 5.50
C SER A 55 8.07 -14.83 4.33
N SER A 56 9.40 -14.84 4.53
CA SER A 56 10.34 -15.40 3.57
C SER A 56 10.31 -16.93 3.48
N ASP A 57 9.66 -17.59 4.43
CA ASP A 57 9.51 -19.05 4.44
C ASP A 57 8.39 -19.52 3.51
N ASN A 58 7.47 -18.63 3.16
CA ASN A 58 6.35 -18.93 2.29
C ASN A 58 6.74 -18.77 0.82
N LYS A 59 6.71 -19.90 0.09
CA LYS A 59 6.85 -19.91 -1.37
C LYS A 59 5.47 -19.87 -2.01
N ILE A 60 4.99 -18.67 -2.31
CA ILE A 60 3.71 -18.45 -3.00
C ILE A 60 3.97 -17.92 -4.41
N SER A 61 3.10 -18.28 -5.37
CA SER A 61 3.17 -17.73 -6.73
C SER A 61 2.73 -16.26 -6.75
N GLY A 62 3.04 -15.55 -7.83
CA GLY A 62 2.60 -14.17 -8.02
C GLY A 62 1.07 -14.02 -8.00
N GLU A 63 0.36 -15.00 -8.57
CA GLU A 63 -1.11 -15.02 -8.60
C GLU A 63 -1.69 -15.19 -7.19
N VAL A 64 -1.14 -16.08 -6.37
CA VAL A 64 -1.54 -16.24 -4.97
C VAL A 64 -1.22 -14.97 -4.17
N GLU A 65 -0.05 -14.36 -4.39
CA GLU A 65 0.32 -13.07 -3.80
C GLU A 65 -0.71 -11.99 -4.13
N LEU A 66 -1.08 -11.85 -5.41
CA LEU A 66 -2.09 -10.90 -5.88
C LEU A 66 -3.46 -11.15 -5.23
N LEU A 67 -3.93 -12.39 -5.21
CA LEU A 67 -5.23 -12.74 -4.61
C LEU A 67 -5.29 -12.45 -3.11
N LEU A 68 -4.21 -12.72 -2.37
CA LEU A 68 -4.12 -12.40 -0.95
C LEU A 68 -4.11 -10.89 -0.70
N MET A 69 -3.39 -10.11 -1.55
CA MET A 69 -3.42 -8.64 -1.49
C MET A 69 -4.82 -8.08 -1.76
N MET A 70 -5.54 -8.63 -2.75
CA MET A 70 -6.90 -8.22 -3.07
C MET A 70 -7.89 -8.59 -1.96
N ALA A 71 -7.72 -9.76 -1.33
CA ALA A 71 -8.54 -10.18 -0.19
C ALA A 71 -8.35 -9.26 1.03
N ASP A 72 -7.10 -8.94 1.37
CA ASP A 72 -6.76 -7.98 2.44
C ASP A 72 -7.41 -6.63 2.17
N ARG A 73 -7.21 -6.09 0.96
CA ARG A 73 -7.73 -4.79 0.53
C ARG A 73 -9.25 -4.71 0.60
N LYS A 74 -9.95 -5.74 0.07
CA LYS A 74 -11.41 -5.78 0.11
C LYS A 74 -11.92 -5.83 1.54
N ASN A 75 -11.34 -6.67 2.38
CA ASN A 75 -11.67 -6.72 3.81
C ASN A 75 -11.41 -5.37 4.51
N HIS A 76 -10.28 -4.72 4.23
CA HIS A 76 -9.92 -3.42 4.77
C HIS A 76 -10.92 -2.33 4.37
N LEU A 77 -11.30 -2.28 3.09
CA LEU A 77 -12.33 -1.36 2.61
C LEU A 77 -13.66 -1.53 3.34
N ASP A 78 -14.16 -2.76 3.42
CA ASP A 78 -15.50 -3.05 3.94
C ASP A 78 -15.58 -2.88 5.46
N SER A 79 -14.53 -3.30 6.17
CA SER A 79 -14.54 -3.32 7.64
C SER A 79 -14.08 -2.01 8.29
N LEU A 80 -13.27 -1.20 7.58
CA LEU A 80 -12.65 -0.01 8.19
C LEU A 80 -12.83 1.24 7.33
N VAL A 81 -12.39 1.22 6.06
CA VAL A 81 -12.32 2.46 5.26
C VAL A 81 -13.72 3.03 5.02
N ILE A 82 -14.60 2.27 4.38
CA ILE A 82 -15.94 2.73 4.00
C ILE A 82 -16.77 3.18 5.20
N PRO A 83 -16.82 2.42 6.32
CA PRO A 83 -17.56 2.86 7.51
C PRO A 83 -17.07 4.20 8.07
N ASN A 84 -15.76 4.41 8.17
CA ASN A 84 -15.21 5.67 8.68
C ASN A 84 -15.50 6.85 7.75
N LEU A 85 -15.32 6.68 6.44
CA LEU A 85 -15.65 7.72 5.45
C LEU A 85 -17.12 8.12 5.51
N ASN A 86 -18.04 7.16 5.71
CA ASN A 86 -19.47 7.44 5.85
C ASN A 86 -19.80 8.22 7.13
N ASN A 87 -18.99 8.06 8.18
CA ASN A 87 -19.09 8.81 9.42
C ASN A 87 -18.39 10.19 9.37
N GLY A 88 -17.84 10.58 8.21
CA GLY A 88 -17.14 11.86 8.05
C GLY A 88 -15.68 11.84 8.51
N ILE A 89 -15.17 10.69 8.94
CA ILE A 89 -13.79 10.51 9.42
C ILE A 89 -12.87 10.30 8.22
N TRP A 90 -11.76 11.01 8.16
CA TRP A 90 -10.76 10.84 7.11
C TRP A 90 -9.98 9.54 7.33
N VAL A 91 -9.61 8.87 6.24
CA VAL A 91 -8.80 7.64 6.28
C VAL A 91 -7.50 7.88 5.52
N ILE A 92 -6.37 7.71 6.19
CA ILE A 92 -5.04 7.83 5.59
C ILE A 92 -4.40 6.44 5.62
N SER A 93 -4.15 5.86 4.44
CA SER A 93 -3.57 4.52 4.30
C SER A 93 -2.12 4.57 3.82
N ASP A 94 -1.20 3.92 4.55
CA ASP A 94 0.13 3.57 4.03
C ASP A 94 -0.04 2.40 3.07
N ARG A 95 0.01 2.67 1.79
CA ARG A 95 -0.28 1.81 0.64
C ARG A 95 -1.77 1.57 0.38
N TYR A 96 -2.04 1.33 -0.88
CA TYR A 96 -3.33 0.90 -1.41
C TYR A 96 -3.14 0.24 -2.78
N LEU A 97 -4.06 0.49 -3.72
CA LEU A 97 -4.12 -0.16 -5.02
C LEU A 97 -2.88 0.10 -5.90
N ASP A 98 -2.28 1.29 -5.87
CA ASP A 98 -1.09 1.60 -6.66
C ASP A 98 0.11 0.73 -6.25
N SER A 99 0.18 0.30 -4.97
CA SER A 99 1.14 -0.72 -4.54
C SER A 99 0.96 -2.05 -5.29
N THR A 100 -0.27 -2.48 -5.60
CA THR A 100 -0.50 -3.72 -6.37
C THR A 100 -0.04 -3.57 -7.82
N TYR A 101 -0.35 -2.45 -8.48
CA TYR A 101 0.19 -2.20 -9.81
C TYR A 101 1.71 -2.18 -9.82
N ALA A 102 2.33 -1.57 -8.80
CA ALA A 102 3.78 -1.48 -8.72
C ALA A 102 4.43 -2.84 -8.43
N TYR A 103 3.98 -3.56 -7.40
CA TYR A 103 4.62 -4.80 -6.94
C TYR A 103 4.23 -6.00 -7.79
N GLN A 104 2.94 -6.25 -8.00
CA GLN A 104 2.48 -7.40 -8.77
C GLN A 104 2.57 -7.11 -10.29
N GLY A 105 2.12 -5.93 -10.74
CA GLY A 105 2.24 -5.53 -12.14
C GLY A 105 3.69 -5.34 -12.56
N GLY A 106 4.41 -4.37 -11.99
CA GLY A 106 5.79 -4.05 -12.35
C GLY A 106 6.80 -5.06 -11.82
N GLY A 107 6.81 -5.27 -10.51
CA GLY A 107 7.77 -6.16 -9.83
C GLY A 107 7.68 -7.60 -10.32
N ARG A 108 6.53 -8.23 -10.22
CA ARG A 108 6.25 -9.61 -10.66
C ARG A 108 5.98 -9.74 -12.16
N LYS A 109 5.84 -8.62 -12.89
CA LYS A 109 5.54 -8.59 -14.33
C LYS A 109 4.21 -9.28 -14.68
N MET A 110 3.23 -9.16 -13.79
CA MET A 110 1.90 -9.72 -14.05
C MET A 110 1.13 -8.81 -15.02
N ASP A 111 0.15 -9.42 -15.70
CA ASP A 111 -0.73 -8.67 -16.57
C ASP A 111 -1.57 -7.65 -15.77
N VAL A 112 -1.43 -6.38 -16.13
CA VAL A 112 -2.17 -5.28 -15.51
C VAL A 112 -3.68 -5.43 -15.74
N ALA A 113 -4.11 -6.01 -16.88
CA ALA A 113 -5.51 -6.26 -17.16
C ALA A 113 -6.18 -7.13 -16.09
N LEU A 114 -5.47 -8.12 -15.52
CA LEU A 114 -5.97 -8.93 -14.40
C LEU A 114 -6.19 -8.08 -13.14
N ILE A 115 -5.29 -7.13 -12.87
CA ILE A 115 -5.41 -6.23 -11.72
C ILE A 115 -6.63 -5.31 -11.91
N ASP A 116 -6.83 -4.79 -13.11
CA ASP A 116 -7.98 -3.95 -13.46
C ASP A 116 -9.30 -4.70 -13.31
N GLU A 117 -9.36 -5.93 -13.83
CA GLU A 117 -10.55 -6.79 -13.73
C GLU A 117 -10.91 -7.11 -12.27
N LEU A 118 -9.94 -7.51 -11.46
CA LEU A 118 -10.15 -7.76 -10.03
C LEU A 118 -10.59 -6.50 -9.29
N SER A 119 -9.94 -5.38 -9.56
CA SER A 119 -10.27 -4.09 -8.94
C SER A 119 -11.71 -3.65 -9.24
N SER A 120 -12.11 -3.81 -10.49
CA SER A 120 -13.46 -3.51 -10.96
C SER A 120 -14.49 -4.46 -10.34
N SER A 121 -14.24 -5.79 -10.39
CA SER A 121 -15.14 -6.81 -9.87
C SER A 121 -15.36 -6.69 -8.36
N LEU A 122 -14.34 -6.28 -7.62
CA LEU A 122 -14.40 -6.03 -6.17
C LEU A 122 -14.95 -4.65 -5.81
N ASN A 123 -15.27 -3.81 -6.80
CA ASN A 123 -15.70 -2.42 -6.60
C ASN A 123 -14.78 -1.66 -5.65
N LEU A 124 -13.47 -1.70 -5.92
CA LEU A 124 -12.50 -1.01 -5.09
C LEU A 124 -12.67 0.51 -5.18
N LEU A 125 -12.67 1.17 -4.02
CA LEU A 125 -12.85 2.62 -3.93
C LEU A 125 -11.61 3.35 -4.46
N ALA A 126 -11.81 4.34 -5.33
CA ALA A 126 -10.74 5.25 -5.71
C ALA A 126 -10.42 6.23 -4.55
N PRO A 127 -9.13 6.45 -4.21
CA PRO A 127 -8.76 7.47 -3.24
C PRO A 127 -9.11 8.88 -3.73
N ASP A 128 -9.40 9.80 -2.79
CA ASP A 128 -9.56 11.23 -3.09
C ASP A 128 -8.20 11.87 -3.45
N LEU A 129 -7.10 11.36 -2.89
CA LEU A 129 -5.74 11.81 -3.13
C LEU A 129 -4.76 10.66 -2.90
N THR A 130 -3.83 10.50 -3.83
CA THR A 130 -2.65 9.64 -3.66
C THR A 130 -1.39 10.50 -3.61
N ILE A 131 -0.52 10.26 -2.65
CA ILE A 131 0.77 10.96 -2.50
C ILE A 131 1.89 9.96 -2.74
N LEU A 132 2.67 10.16 -3.80
CA LEU A 132 3.85 9.36 -4.10
C LEU A 132 5.09 9.91 -3.41
N PHE A 133 5.76 9.05 -2.64
CA PHE A 133 7.08 9.30 -2.08
C PHE A 133 8.13 8.65 -2.98
N ASP A 134 8.66 9.42 -3.93
CA ASP A 134 9.69 8.94 -4.84
C ASP A 134 11.10 9.13 -4.25
N LEU A 135 11.90 8.06 -4.33
CA LEU A 135 13.30 8.04 -3.88
C LEU A 135 14.09 7.06 -4.76
N PRO A 136 15.36 7.36 -5.09
CA PRO A 136 16.23 6.39 -5.75
C PRO A 136 16.29 5.07 -4.99
N VAL A 137 16.19 3.96 -5.72
CA VAL A 137 16.05 2.61 -5.14
C VAL A 137 17.19 2.27 -4.20
N GLU A 138 18.42 2.62 -4.57
CA GLU A 138 19.62 2.34 -3.77
C GLU A 138 19.55 3.00 -2.39
N ILE A 139 19.08 4.26 -2.35
CA ILE A 139 18.93 5.01 -1.10
C ILE A 139 17.81 4.40 -0.24
N ALA A 140 16.72 4.04 -0.88
CA ALA A 140 15.57 3.46 -0.20
C ALA A 140 15.89 2.09 0.43
N LEU A 141 16.56 1.21 -0.31
CA LEU A 141 16.98 -0.10 0.18
C LEU A 141 18.04 0.00 1.28
N ASP A 142 18.98 0.96 1.20
CA ASP A 142 19.93 1.21 2.27
C ASP A 142 19.23 1.63 3.57
N ARG A 143 18.25 2.51 3.50
CA ARG A 143 17.40 2.89 4.65
C ARG A 143 16.61 1.71 5.21
N ALA A 144 16.01 0.87 4.35
CA ALA A 144 15.26 -0.32 4.78
C ALA A 144 16.17 -1.30 5.54
N LYS A 145 17.37 -1.58 5.02
CA LYS A 145 18.38 -2.47 5.67
C LYS A 145 18.81 -1.99 7.06
N ARG A 146 18.88 -0.66 7.29
CA ARG A 146 19.27 -0.10 8.60
C ARG A 146 18.17 -0.18 9.63
N ARG A 147 16.91 -0.34 9.23
CA ARG A 147 15.74 -0.30 10.12
C ARG A 147 15.48 -1.64 10.80
N ALA A 148 15.50 -2.74 10.05
CA ALA A 148 15.16 -4.09 10.54
C ALA A 148 15.65 -5.20 9.59
N SER A 149 15.36 -6.47 9.95
CA SER A 149 15.51 -7.59 9.02
C SER A 149 14.60 -7.38 7.81
N LEU A 150 15.14 -7.67 6.62
CA LEU A 150 14.41 -7.53 5.36
C LEU A 150 13.30 -8.57 5.24
N ASP A 151 12.13 -8.14 4.80
CA ASP A 151 11.03 -9.02 4.45
C ASP A 151 11.24 -9.69 3.07
N ARG A 152 10.24 -10.44 2.62
CA ARG A 152 10.29 -11.19 1.36
C ARG A 152 10.42 -10.27 0.13
N PHE A 153 9.77 -9.11 0.13
CA PHE A 153 9.86 -8.15 -0.97
C PHE A 153 11.17 -7.39 -0.95
N GLU A 154 11.64 -6.97 0.23
CA GLU A 154 12.89 -6.23 0.39
C GLU A 154 14.14 -7.06 0.03
N LYS A 155 14.02 -8.41 0.00
CA LYS A 155 15.07 -9.35 -0.43
C LYS A 155 15.16 -9.54 -1.95
N GLU A 156 14.21 -9.02 -2.70
CA GLU A 156 14.22 -9.13 -4.16
C GLU A 156 15.39 -8.36 -4.80
N PRO A 157 15.84 -8.76 -5.99
CA PRO A 157 16.91 -8.06 -6.71
C PRO A 157 16.57 -6.59 -7.00
N ILE A 158 17.59 -5.75 -7.14
CA ILE A 158 17.43 -4.30 -7.39
C ILE A 158 16.56 -3.99 -8.61
N ASP A 159 16.63 -4.81 -9.67
CA ASP A 159 15.80 -4.66 -10.87
C ASP A 159 14.29 -4.81 -10.59
N PHE A 160 13.92 -5.61 -9.59
CA PHE A 160 12.54 -5.71 -9.12
C PHE A 160 12.06 -4.37 -8.57
N HIS A 161 12.87 -3.75 -7.71
CA HIS A 161 12.56 -2.46 -7.10
C HIS A 161 12.58 -1.30 -8.10
N ASN A 162 13.47 -1.33 -9.10
CA ASN A 162 13.48 -0.35 -10.18
C ASN A 162 12.17 -0.38 -10.96
N ARG A 163 11.69 -1.58 -11.37
CA ARG A 163 10.39 -1.70 -12.04
C ARG A 163 9.23 -1.21 -11.20
N ILE A 164 9.24 -1.47 -9.89
CA ILE A 164 8.22 -0.95 -8.95
C ILE A 164 8.20 0.57 -8.98
N ARG A 165 9.38 1.20 -8.85
CA ARG A 165 9.51 2.66 -8.88
C ARG A 165 9.01 3.25 -10.19
N ASP A 166 9.35 2.63 -11.33
CA ASP A 166 8.94 3.09 -12.65
C ASP A 166 7.40 3.08 -12.80
N ILE A 167 6.73 2.02 -12.30
CA ILE A 167 5.27 1.95 -12.30
C ILE A 167 4.67 3.02 -11.39
N TYR A 168 5.20 3.24 -10.20
CA TYR A 168 4.70 4.30 -9.32
C TYR A 168 4.78 5.68 -9.98
N LYS A 169 5.89 5.98 -10.67
CA LYS A 169 6.05 7.24 -11.40
C LYS A 169 5.05 7.38 -12.53
N ALA A 170 4.90 6.33 -13.35
CA ALA A 170 3.94 6.33 -14.45
C ALA A 170 2.48 6.48 -13.99
N ARG A 171 2.15 6.03 -12.78
CA ARG A 171 0.81 6.19 -12.21
C ARG A 171 0.57 7.55 -11.54
N ALA A 172 1.62 8.27 -11.23
CA ALA A 172 1.55 9.63 -10.66
C ALA A 172 1.43 10.74 -11.71
N GLU A 173 1.65 10.43 -13.01
CA GLU A 173 1.45 11.33 -14.18
C GLU A 173 -0.01 11.31 -14.65
#